data_2b3e1c45f598c9c6aeccfb9f88383443
#
_entry.id   2b3e1c45f598c9c6aeccfb9f88383443
#
_cell.length_a   1.000
_cell.length_b   1.000
_cell.length_c   1.000
_cell.angle_alpha   90.00
_cell.angle_beta   90.00
_cell.angle_gamma   90.00
#
_symmetry.space_group_name_H-M   'P 1'
#
loop_
_entity.id
_entity.type
_entity.pdbx_description
1 polymer ?
#
loop_
_entity_poly.entity_id
_entity_poly.type
_entity_poly.pdbx_seq_one_letter_code
_entity_poly.pdbx_strand_id
1 'polypeptide(L)'
;MLLGIFTLLTSYLFAQETTGSYDWRDSSLIPSKRLGQHNEFLNNQYNFPAKPRSQWEVGLKVGTFNIIGDVPSQFPTPGFGVHVRKSLGYVFSLRAEYIYGMARGVSWKARTAGLADHWINAGYTGGANYVFDNYKSTVQDLSIQGVFTMNNLRFHKGKTGFVVYALAGIGGTVYDTKVNVATDANAPHNFSSITNHNVYKDRRQTIKDVKNLLDGGSYNTEAENEGNARSKLFGKTLRFSRTVGAGVAIKLSDKLNLALEDRVTMIGDDLLDGVRWQNTGTPATGRVLTPSYDIYNYLSLGLNINIGSKTKSVQPLWWLNPLDYAYSELNSPKHMKIPKPVLDDSDGDGVPDQFDMEPNTPAGAAVDTHGVSRDTDGDGVPDYKDKELITPTVCQPVDADGVGKCPCPDESCFEGYVAKRGGGDCGIGDLPSISFNAKVYKVSGDAEAVLANVAERLRQNPNCKIVVTSYTCEPSKSSQQLSWDRVNVVINYLVEKQGISSDRLIFKYGEVGGDCNTVDLRSADAGDEGPNTVPAPHPNLRRRG
;
A
#
# COMPACT_ATOMS: atom_id res chain seq x y z
N MET A 1 -11.75 13.40 16.34
CA MET A 1 -10.31 13.64 16.08
C MET A 1 -9.50 12.36 15.84
N LEU A 2 -9.75 11.25 16.52
CA LEU A 2 -9.06 9.95 16.27
C LEU A 2 -9.38 9.30 14.91
N LEU A 3 -10.58 9.47 14.36
CA LEU A 3 -10.97 8.93 13.05
C LEU A 3 -10.25 9.63 11.87
N GLY A 4 -9.93 10.92 12.00
CA GLY A 4 -9.22 11.69 10.96
C GLY A 4 -7.74 11.34 10.81
N ILE A 5 -7.10 10.86 11.88
CA ILE A 5 -5.70 10.43 11.86
C ILE A 5 -5.58 9.05 11.19
N PHE A 6 -6.62 8.21 11.31
CA PHE A 6 -6.64 6.88 10.69
C PHE A 6 -6.78 6.94 9.17
N THR A 7 -7.52 7.91 8.63
CA THR A 7 -7.71 8.09 7.18
C THR A 7 -6.50 8.72 6.48
N LEU A 8 -5.71 9.54 7.17
CA LEU A 8 -4.47 10.11 6.62
C LEU A 8 -3.31 9.09 6.59
N LEU A 9 -3.30 8.11 7.52
CA LEU A 9 -2.30 7.04 7.53
C LEU A 9 -2.53 5.99 6.43
N THR A 10 -3.78 5.81 5.96
CA THR A 10 -4.08 4.82 4.91
C THR A 10 -3.66 5.27 3.50
N SER A 11 -3.57 6.57 3.23
CA SER A 11 -3.18 7.10 1.92
C SER A 11 -1.67 7.00 1.61
N TYR A 12 -0.81 6.85 2.61
CA TYR A 12 0.63 6.66 2.41
C TYR A 12 1.07 5.20 2.24
N LEU A 13 0.16 4.22 2.39
CA LEU A 13 0.49 2.80 2.36
C LEU A 13 0.54 2.18 0.94
N PHE A 14 0.20 2.94 -0.12
CA PHE A 14 0.05 2.37 -1.47
C PHE A 14 1.17 2.68 -2.46
N ALA A 15 2.23 3.38 -2.07
CA ALA A 15 3.30 3.80 -2.98
C ALA A 15 4.68 3.27 -2.58
N GLN A 16 4.87 1.95 -2.62
CA GLN A 16 6.22 1.39 -2.66
C GLN A 16 6.28 0.22 -3.64
N GLU A 17 7.06 0.43 -4.70
CA GLU A 17 7.40 -0.60 -5.68
C GLU A 17 8.09 -1.79 -5.02
N THR A 18 7.74 -2.97 -5.50
CA THR A 18 8.19 -4.26 -4.99
C THR A 18 9.53 -4.67 -5.57
N THR A 19 10.60 -4.22 -4.97
CA THR A 19 11.79 -5.04 -4.88
C THR A 19 11.60 -6.02 -3.71
N GLY A 20 11.97 -7.30 -3.88
CA GLY A 20 11.88 -8.33 -2.85
C GLY A 20 12.44 -7.83 -1.52
N SER A 21 11.91 -8.32 -0.40
CA SER A 21 12.20 -7.79 0.94
C SER A 21 13.68 -7.87 1.36
N TYR A 22 14.47 -8.70 0.68
CA TYR A 22 15.94 -8.82 0.78
C TYR A 22 16.47 -9.69 -0.37
N ASP A 23 17.75 -9.57 -0.68
CA ASP A 23 18.42 -10.49 -1.63
C ASP A 23 18.66 -11.84 -0.94
N TRP A 24 17.88 -12.84 -1.32
CA TRP A 24 17.98 -14.19 -0.78
C TRP A 24 19.24 -14.95 -1.21
N ARG A 25 19.98 -14.44 -2.22
CA ARG A 25 21.26 -14.98 -2.68
C ARG A 25 22.43 -14.48 -1.84
N ASP A 26 22.25 -13.39 -1.08
CA ASP A 26 23.31 -12.80 -0.26
C ASP A 26 23.67 -13.68 0.94
N SER A 27 24.77 -14.40 0.83
CA SER A 27 25.31 -15.27 1.88
C SER A 27 25.74 -14.51 3.15
N SER A 28 26.00 -13.20 3.06
CA SER A 28 26.35 -12.35 4.21
C SER A 28 25.21 -12.22 5.22
N LEU A 29 23.97 -12.37 4.78
CA LEU A 29 22.77 -12.34 5.60
C LEU A 29 22.51 -13.67 6.33
N ILE A 30 23.18 -14.73 5.95
CA ILE A 30 22.94 -16.08 6.48
C ILE A 30 23.82 -16.35 7.70
N PRO A 31 23.28 -16.92 8.78
CA PRO A 31 24.10 -17.37 9.91
C PRO A 31 25.08 -18.46 9.49
N SER A 32 26.33 -18.42 10.02
CA SER A 32 27.37 -19.39 9.69
C SER A 32 26.92 -20.86 9.81
N LYS A 33 26.10 -21.16 10.83
CA LYS A 33 25.52 -22.51 11.06
C LYS A 33 24.60 -22.98 9.92
N ARG A 34 24.14 -22.10 9.05
CA ARG A 34 23.19 -22.39 7.94
C ARG A 34 23.77 -22.17 6.56
N LEU A 35 25.05 -21.83 6.47
CA LEU A 35 25.73 -21.63 5.18
C LEU A 35 25.77 -22.92 4.34
N GLY A 36 25.90 -24.11 4.98
CA GLY A 36 25.81 -25.39 4.29
C GLY A 36 24.49 -25.52 3.51
N GLN A 37 23.35 -25.40 4.21
CA GLN A 37 22.02 -25.44 3.60
C GLN A 37 21.85 -24.35 2.52
N HIS A 38 22.42 -23.16 2.73
CA HIS A 38 22.33 -22.08 1.78
C HIS A 38 23.06 -22.40 0.47
N ASN A 39 24.28 -22.96 0.56
CA ASN A 39 25.06 -23.38 -0.59
C ASN A 39 24.40 -24.55 -1.35
N GLU A 40 23.85 -25.52 -0.63
CA GLU A 40 23.07 -26.61 -1.23
C GLU A 40 21.85 -26.06 -1.99
N PHE A 41 21.16 -25.05 -1.43
CA PHE A 41 20.04 -24.39 -2.10
C PHE A 41 20.48 -23.65 -3.37
N LEU A 42 21.58 -22.88 -3.33
CA LEU A 42 22.12 -22.19 -4.50
C LEU A 42 22.56 -23.16 -5.60
N ASN A 43 22.98 -24.37 -5.23
CA ASN A 43 23.35 -25.45 -6.16
C ASN A 43 22.15 -26.34 -6.56
N ASN A 44 20.92 -25.96 -6.27
CA ASN A 44 19.69 -26.73 -6.52
C ASN A 44 19.64 -28.12 -5.85
N GLN A 45 20.41 -28.32 -4.78
CA GLN A 45 20.44 -29.55 -4.00
C GLN A 45 19.49 -29.53 -2.79
N TYR A 46 18.95 -28.38 -2.44
CA TYR A 46 18.00 -28.19 -1.36
C TYR A 46 16.81 -27.34 -1.81
N ASN A 47 15.59 -27.70 -1.36
CA ASN A 47 14.35 -27.08 -1.88
C ASN A 47 14.05 -25.67 -1.36
N PHE A 48 14.68 -25.24 -0.27
CA PHE A 48 14.35 -23.99 0.39
C PHE A 48 15.61 -23.22 0.77
N PRO A 49 15.61 -21.86 0.66
CA PRO A 49 16.73 -21.04 1.10
C PRO A 49 16.87 -21.10 2.63
N ALA A 50 18.08 -20.96 3.11
CA ALA A 50 18.34 -20.89 4.54
C ALA A 50 17.72 -19.62 5.14
N LYS A 51 17.17 -19.73 6.38
CA LYS A 51 16.61 -18.57 7.08
C LYS A 51 17.68 -17.53 7.33
N PRO A 52 17.48 -16.27 6.90
CA PRO A 52 18.44 -15.21 7.12
C PRO A 52 18.51 -14.78 8.59
N ARG A 53 19.56 -14.08 8.94
CA ARG A 53 19.74 -13.46 10.25
C ARG A 53 18.78 -12.28 10.39
N SER A 54 17.89 -12.31 11.41
CA SER A 54 16.89 -11.28 11.63
C SER A 54 17.28 -10.29 12.73
N GLN A 55 16.78 -9.08 12.63
CA GLN A 55 16.89 -8.03 13.64
C GLN A 55 16.08 -8.39 14.90
N TRP A 56 16.40 -7.74 16.01
CA TRP A 56 15.60 -7.74 17.23
C TRP A 56 14.56 -6.62 17.14
N GLU A 57 13.44 -6.78 17.85
CA GLU A 57 12.47 -5.71 18.04
C GLU A 57 12.46 -5.32 19.52
N VAL A 58 12.50 -4.02 19.78
CA VAL A 58 12.27 -3.44 21.11
C VAL A 58 11.08 -2.52 21.01
N GLY A 59 10.13 -2.64 21.94
CA GLY A 59 8.91 -1.84 21.94
C GLY A 59 8.64 -1.14 23.26
N LEU A 60 8.06 0.05 23.16
CA LEU A 60 7.49 0.80 24.26
C LEU A 60 5.98 0.84 24.09
N LYS A 61 5.24 0.59 25.18
CA LYS A 61 3.78 0.51 25.19
C LYS A 61 3.20 1.45 26.22
N VAL A 62 2.11 2.09 25.85
CA VAL A 62 1.26 2.86 26.76
C VAL A 62 -0.18 2.45 26.55
N GLY A 63 -0.96 2.43 27.61
CA GLY A 63 -2.35 2.01 27.47
C GLY A 63 -3.16 2.10 28.75
N THR A 64 -4.29 1.40 28.75
CA THR A 64 -5.17 1.31 29.91
C THR A 64 -4.99 -0.04 30.57
N PHE A 65 -4.85 0.01 31.89
CA PHE A 65 -4.66 -1.16 32.74
C PHE A 65 -5.87 -1.31 33.67
N ASN A 66 -6.63 -2.41 33.55
CA ASN A 66 -7.86 -2.61 34.33
C ASN A 66 -7.82 -3.95 35.05
N ILE A 67 -8.30 -3.97 36.31
CA ILE A 67 -8.55 -5.21 37.04
C ILE A 67 -10.01 -5.59 36.83
N ILE A 68 -10.26 -6.84 36.55
CA ILE A 68 -11.57 -7.46 36.42
C ILE A 68 -11.71 -8.41 37.61
N GLY A 69 -12.50 -8.00 38.58
CA GLY A 69 -12.76 -8.68 39.85
C GLY A 69 -14.13 -8.27 40.38
N ASP A 70 -14.32 -8.40 41.69
CA ASP A 70 -15.59 -8.11 42.38
C ASP A 70 -15.88 -6.63 42.49
N VAL A 71 -14.82 -5.77 42.52
CA VAL A 71 -14.93 -4.32 42.60
C VAL A 71 -14.72 -3.69 41.20
N PRO A 72 -15.70 -2.95 40.69
CA PRO A 72 -15.60 -2.33 39.38
C PRO A 72 -14.40 -1.38 39.24
N SER A 73 -13.56 -1.62 38.25
CA SER A 73 -12.44 -0.72 37.91
C SER A 73 -12.91 0.63 37.42
N GLN A 74 -12.18 1.66 37.77
CA GLN A 74 -12.31 3.01 37.22
C GLN A 74 -11.52 3.10 35.92
N PHE A 75 -12.16 3.56 34.86
CA PHE A 75 -11.53 3.76 33.56
C PHE A 75 -11.39 5.26 33.24
N PRO A 76 -10.28 5.70 32.61
CA PRO A 76 -9.06 4.97 32.27
C PRO A 76 -8.04 4.97 33.41
N THR A 77 -7.31 3.87 33.56
CA THR A 77 -6.16 3.76 34.48
C THR A 77 -4.89 3.49 33.66
N PRO A 78 -3.75 4.13 33.98
CA PRO A 78 -2.57 4.08 33.13
C PRO A 78 -1.81 2.74 33.28
N GLY A 79 -1.28 2.26 32.15
CA GLY A 79 -0.33 1.19 32.09
C GLY A 79 0.81 1.49 31.13
N PHE A 80 2.01 1.07 31.47
CA PHE A 80 3.24 1.22 30.68
C PHE A 80 3.88 -0.15 30.50
N GLY A 81 4.47 -0.38 29.32
CA GLY A 81 5.16 -1.63 29.03
C GLY A 81 6.40 -1.43 28.18
N VAL A 82 7.36 -2.31 28.37
CA VAL A 82 8.53 -2.45 27.51
C VAL A 82 8.72 -3.90 27.14
N HIS A 83 9.13 -4.16 25.91
CA HIS A 83 9.39 -5.54 25.51
C HIS A 83 10.58 -5.65 24.55
N VAL A 84 11.14 -6.85 24.53
CA VAL A 84 12.13 -7.28 23.55
C VAL A 84 11.61 -8.54 22.88
N ARG A 85 11.63 -8.56 21.54
CA ARG A 85 11.10 -9.69 20.75
C ARG A 85 12.12 -10.15 19.73
N LYS A 86 12.23 -11.48 19.56
CA LYS A 86 13.09 -12.10 18.55
C LYS A 86 12.31 -13.13 17.76
N SER A 87 12.42 -13.08 16.43
CA SER A 87 11.87 -14.11 15.56
C SER A 87 12.69 -15.41 15.66
N LEU A 88 12.02 -16.53 15.86
CA LEU A 88 12.57 -17.88 15.73
C LEU A 88 12.21 -18.48 14.36
N GLY A 89 11.19 -17.94 13.73
CA GLY A 89 10.71 -18.29 12.40
C GLY A 89 9.84 -17.19 11.81
N TYR A 90 9.25 -17.47 10.67
CA TYR A 90 8.35 -16.52 9.99
C TYR A 90 6.99 -16.38 10.70
N VAL A 91 6.57 -17.41 11.44
CA VAL A 91 5.29 -17.47 12.15
C VAL A 91 5.48 -17.25 13.64
N PHE A 92 6.53 -17.85 14.23
CA PHE A 92 6.74 -17.87 15.67
C PHE A 92 7.89 -16.97 16.11
N SER A 93 7.67 -16.22 17.18
CA SER A 93 8.67 -15.38 17.84
C SER A 93 8.55 -15.46 19.35
N LEU A 94 9.64 -15.22 20.05
CA LEU A 94 9.71 -15.14 21.49
C LEU A 94 9.81 -13.68 21.93
N ARG A 95 9.04 -13.31 22.96
CA ARG A 95 9.00 -11.97 23.53
C ARG A 95 9.17 -12.02 25.05
N ALA A 96 10.06 -11.21 25.58
CA ALA A 96 10.11 -10.88 26.99
C ALA A 96 9.48 -9.50 27.18
N GLU A 97 8.56 -9.37 28.13
CA GLU A 97 7.82 -8.12 28.36
C GLU A 97 7.70 -7.81 29.84
N TYR A 98 7.98 -6.55 30.19
CA TYR A 98 7.70 -6.01 31.50
C TYR A 98 6.60 -4.98 31.41
N ILE A 99 5.63 -5.05 32.35
CA ILE A 99 4.53 -4.08 32.45
C ILE A 99 4.49 -3.52 33.86
N TYR A 100 4.20 -2.22 33.91
CA TYR A 100 3.82 -1.50 35.11
C TYR A 100 2.42 -0.93 34.91
N GLY A 101 1.46 -1.36 35.75
CA GLY A 101 0.07 -0.89 35.71
C GLY A 101 -0.38 -0.36 37.07
N MET A 102 -1.21 0.66 37.03
CA MET A 102 -1.96 1.13 38.20
C MET A 102 -3.45 0.96 37.91
N ALA A 103 -4.17 0.38 38.86
CA ALA A 103 -5.62 0.29 38.79
C ALA A 103 -6.27 0.84 40.05
N ARG A 104 -7.45 1.39 39.90
CA ARG A 104 -8.31 1.82 40.99
C ARG A 104 -9.72 1.34 40.74
N GLY A 105 -10.43 0.98 41.81
CA GLY A 105 -11.83 0.61 41.74
C GLY A 105 -12.61 1.11 42.93
N VAL A 106 -13.92 1.25 42.72
CA VAL A 106 -14.88 1.62 43.76
C VAL A 106 -16.19 0.88 43.47
N SER A 107 -16.69 0.17 44.48
CA SER A 107 -18.00 -0.48 44.41
C SER A 107 -19.13 0.51 44.55
N TRP A 108 -20.22 0.28 43.83
CA TRP A 108 -21.50 0.96 44.02
C TRP A 108 -22.44 0.17 44.91
N LYS A 109 -22.05 -1.03 45.26
CA LYS A 109 -22.78 -1.91 46.16
C LYS A 109 -22.25 -1.73 47.59
N ALA A 110 -23.14 -1.46 48.52
CA ALA A 110 -22.78 -1.42 49.92
C ALA A 110 -22.50 -2.84 50.41
N ARG A 111 -21.41 -3.01 51.14
CA ARG A 111 -21.06 -4.24 51.87
C ARG A 111 -21.60 -4.13 53.30
N THR A 112 -22.55 -4.99 53.61
CA THR A 112 -23.21 -5.02 54.90
C THR A 112 -22.79 -6.22 55.78
N ALA A 113 -22.13 -7.23 55.15
CA ALA A 113 -21.69 -8.44 55.83
C ALA A 113 -20.34 -8.92 55.20
N GLY A 114 -19.67 -9.87 55.85
CA GLY A 114 -18.40 -10.40 55.37
C GLY A 114 -17.29 -9.34 55.28
N LEU A 115 -17.25 -8.39 56.19
CA LEU A 115 -16.24 -7.35 56.26
C LEU A 115 -14.85 -7.94 56.46
N ALA A 116 -13.85 -7.50 55.68
CA ALA A 116 -12.46 -7.81 55.91
C ALA A 116 -11.94 -7.11 57.18
N ASP A 117 -10.86 -7.64 57.79
CA ASP A 117 -10.34 -7.13 59.06
C ASP A 117 -9.89 -5.68 58.96
N HIS A 118 -9.42 -5.22 57.83
CA HIS A 118 -9.07 -3.80 57.66
C HIS A 118 -10.28 -2.86 57.83
N TRP A 119 -11.51 -3.26 57.45
CA TRP A 119 -12.72 -2.52 57.75
C TRP A 119 -13.12 -2.56 59.21
N ILE A 120 -13.03 -3.78 59.84
CA ILE A 120 -13.36 -3.97 61.26
C ILE A 120 -12.40 -3.17 62.11
N ASN A 121 -11.10 -3.22 61.83
CA ASN A 121 -10.07 -2.45 62.54
C ASN A 121 -10.24 -0.94 62.40
N ALA A 122 -10.85 -0.48 61.30
CA ALA A 122 -11.20 0.91 61.11
C ALA A 122 -12.54 1.35 61.80
N GLY A 123 -13.21 0.40 62.52
CA GLY A 123 -14.38 0.68 63.32
C GLY A 123 -15.74 0.44 62.64
N TYR A 124 -15.74 -0.27 61.49
CA TYR A 124 -17.00 -0.63 60.81
C TYR A 124 -17.51 -1.97 61.34
N THR A 125 -18.84 -2.09 61.51
CA THR A 125 -19.47 -3.29 62.08
C THR A 125 -20.38 -4.01 61.08
N GLY A 126 -20.59 -3.49 59.91
CA GLY A 126 -21.57 -3.99 58.93
C GLY A 126 -23.01 -3.61 59.30
N GLY A 127 -23.99 -4.19 58.64
CA GLY A 127 -25.39 -3.87 58.83
C GLY A 127 -25.69 -2.42 58.42
N ALA A 128 -26.14 -1.63 59.38
CA ALA A 128 -26.39 -0.19 59.19
C ALA A 128 -25.10 0.63 59.02
N ASN A 129 -23.98 0.16 59.57
CA ASN A 129 -22.63 0.76 59.38
C ASN A 129 -21.88 0.04 58.24
N TYR A 130 -22.44 0.09 57.04
CA TYR A 130 -21.92 -0.52 55.83
C TYR A 130 -20.74 0.25 55.23
N VAL A 131 -19.98 -0.44 54.38
CA VAL A 131 -18.83 0.13 53.67
C VAL A 131 -18.97 -0.04 52.15
N PHE A 132 -18.17 0.71 51.40
CA PHE A 132 -18.01 0.49 49.96
C PHE A 132 -16.59 0.03 49.65
N ASP A 133 -16.48 -1.18 49.10
CA ASP A 133 -15.20 -1.72 48.71
C ASP A 133 -14.53 -0.79 47.67
N ASN A 134 -13.28 -0.53 47.92
CA ASN A 134 -12.45 0.31 47.07
C ASN A 134 -11.01 -0.17 47.09
N TYR A 135 -10.27 0.12 46.03
CA TYR A 135 -8.88 -0.27 45.97
C TYR A 135 -8.04 0.67 45.09
N LYS A 136 -6.73 0.64 45.35
CA LYS A 136 -5.66 1.15 44.51
C LYS A 136 -4.59 0.08 44.45
N SER A 137 -4.44 -0.56 43.28
CA SER A 137 -3.47 -1.63 43.07
C SER A 137 -2.38 -1.16 42.10
N THR A 138 -1.14 -1.46 42.47
CA THR A 138 0.03 -1.28 41.63
C THR A 138 0.51 -2.67 41.24
N VAL A 139 0.61 -2.94 39.95
CA VAL A 139 0.95 -4.24 39.38
C VAL A 139 2.19 -4.12 38.52
N GLN A 140 3.13 -5.04 38.73
CA GLN A 140 4.32 -5.21 37.90
C GLN A 140 4.34 -6.65 37.41
N ASP A 141 4.45 -6.86 36.12
CA ASP A 141 4.48 -8.17 35.49
C ASP A 141 5.70 -8.32 34.61
N LEU A 142 6.43 -9.39 34.78
CA LEU A 142 7.51 -9.81 33.89
C LEU A 142 7.15 -11.17 33.31
N SER A 143 6.95 -11.21 31.99
CA SER A 143 6.50 -12.42 31.30
C SER A 143 7.34 -12.77 30.08
N ILE A 144 7.42 -14.06 29.79
CA ILE A 144 7.96 -14.62 28.56
C ILE A 144 6.80 -15.16 27.74
N GLN A 145 6.72 -14.75 26.47
CA GLN A 145 5.56 -14.98 25.63
C GLN A 145 5.98 -15.54 24.28
N GLY A 146 5.26 -16.57 23.83
CA GLY A 146 5.24 -17.01 22.44
C GLY A 146 4.27 -16.13 21.65
N VAL A 147 4.72 -15.56 20.54
CA VAL A 147 3.89 -14.74 19.65
C VAL A 147 3.78 -15.42 18.30
N PHE A 148 2.55 -15.67 17.87
CA PHE A 148 2.18 -16.33 16.63
C PHE A 148 1.63 -15.32 15.62
N THR A 149 2.29 -15.17 14.50
CA THR A 149 1.89 -14.27 13.43
C THR A 149 0.97 -14.98 12.45
N MET A 150 -0.29 -14.55 12.37
CA MET A 150 -1.33 -15.23 11.59
C MET A 150 -1.22 -14.99 10.08
N ASN A 151 -0.73 -13.83 9.66
CA ASN A 151 -0.62 -13.47 8.25
C ASN A 151 0.29 -14.43 7.46
N ASN A 152 1.32 -14.96 8.10
CA ASN A 152 2.31 -15.83 7.48
C ASN A 152 1.87 -17.31 7.42
N LEU A 153 0.69 -17.65 7.90
CA LEU A 153 0.14 -19.00 7.78
C LEU A 153 -0.24 -19.36 6.34
N ARG A 154 -0.57 -18.38 5.50
CA ARG A 154 -0.99 -18.59 4.11
C ARG A 154 0.04 -18.16 3.06
N PHE A 155 1.09 -17.46 3.41
CA PHE A 155 2.26 -17.07 2.59
C PHE A 155 1.99 -16.48 1.18
N HIS A 156 0.79 -16.02 0.87
CA HIS A 156 0.41 -15.61 -0.49
C HIS A 156 0.37 -14.09 -0.72
N LYS A 157 0.90 -13.31 0.21
CA LYS A 157 0.96 -11.84 0.05
C LYS A 157 2.39 -11.38 -0.17
N GLY A 158 2.63 -10.73 -1.30
CA GLY A 158 3.94 -10.15 -1.62
C GLY A 158 4.34 -8.95 -0.74
N LYS A 159 3.40 -8.33 0.00
CA LYS A 159 3.68 -7.19 0.89
C LYS A 159 3.09 -7.42 2.26
N THR A 160 3.92 -7.29 3.30
CA THR A 160 3.54 -7.38 4.71
C THR A 160 3.61 -6.01 5.38
N GLY A 161 2.67 -5.11 5.04
CA GLY A 161 2.51 -3.82 5.73
C GLY A 161 1.70 -3.90 7.02
N PHE A 162 0.97 -5.01 7.21
CA PHE A 162 0.05 -5.24 8.32
C PHE A 162 0.18 -6.68 8.82
N VAL A 163 0.20 -6.85 10.12
CA VAL A 163 0.35 -8.15 10.78
C VAL A 163 -0.68 -8.29 11.89
N VAL A 164 -1.39 -9.42 11.90
CA VAL A 164 -2.23 -9.87 13.03
C VAL A 164 -1.50 -10.98 13.76
N TYR A 165 -1.48 -10.91 15.07
CA TYR A 165 -0.82 -11.91 15.89
C TYR A 165 -1.62 -12.25 17.15
N ALA A 166 -1.43 -13.48 17.62
CA ALA A 166 -1.87 -13.94 18.92
C ALA A 166 -0.64 -14.21 19.79
N LEU A 167 -0.81 -14.11 21.10
CA LEU A 167 0.24 -14.38 22.06
C LEU A 167 -0.27 -15.21 23.22
N ALA A 168 0.61 -16.02 23.76
CA ALA A 168 0.41 -16.71 25.03
C ALA A 168 1.75 -16.74 25.77
N GLY A 169 1.69 -16.62 27.09
CA GLY A 169 2.90 -16.56 27.89
C GLY A 169 2.69 -16.91 29.35
N ILE A 170 3.81 -17.00 30.03
CA ILE A 170 3.89 -17.24 31.48
C ILE A 170 4.83 -16.19 32.08
N GLY A 171 4.62 -15.87 33.34
CA GLY A 171 5.40 -14.86 34.01
C GLY A 171 5.22 -14.85 35.54
N GLY A 172 5.73 -13.79 36.11
CA GLY A 172 5.55 -13.45 37.51
C GLY A 172 4.99 -12.06 37.66
N THR A 173 3.88 -11.96 38.38
CA THR A 173 3.25 -10.68 38.71
C THR A 173 3.53 -10.36 40.17
N VAL A 174 4.06 -9.17 40.39
CA VAL A 174 4.23 -8.58 41.74
C VAL A 174 3.21 -7.46 41.87
N TYR A 175 2.42 -7.50 42.95
CA TYR A 175 1.40 -6.48 43.15
C TYR A 175 1.32 -6.01 44.60
N ASP A 176 0.77 -4.82 44.79
CA ASP A 176 0.52 -4.15 46.06
C ASP A 176 -0.88 -3.49 45.97
N THR A 177 -1.82 -4.02 46.76
CA THR A 177 -3.20 -3.52 46.78
C THR A 177 -3.47 -2.85 48.10
N LYS A 178 -3.90 -1.60 48.03
CA LYS A 178 -4.25 -0.76 49.16
C LYS A 178 -5.70 -0.32 49.08
N VAL A 179 -6.31 -0.21 50.25
CA VAL A 179 -7.68 0.25 50.45
C VAL A 179 -7.70 1.56 51.23
N ASN A 180 -8.71 2.37 50.99
CA ASN A 180 -8.96 3.59 51.75
C ASN A 180 -10.12 3.35 52.71
N VAL A 181 -9.77 3.16 54.00
CA VAL A 181 -10.74 2.78 55.05
C VAL A 181 -11.08 3.93 56.00
N ALA A 182 -10.26 4.98 56.03
CA ALA A 182 -10.41 6.08 56.94
C ALA A 182 -9.98 7.40 56.30
N THR A 183 -10.43 8.49 56.86
CA THR A 183 -9.97 9.87 56.52
C THR A 183 -8.49 10.02 56.91
N ASP A 184 -7.82 11.05 56.38
CA ASP A 184 -6.44 11.39 56.75
C ASP A 184 -6.29 11.72 58.26
N ALA A 185 -7.38 12.01 58.97
CA ALA A 185 -7.44 12.15 60.42
C ALA A 185 -7.67 10.85 61.17
N ASN A 186 -7.55 9.68 60.49
CA ASN A 186 -7.79 8.33 61.02
C ASN A 186 -9.23 8.11 61.57
N ALA A 187 -10.20 8.92 61.11
CA ALA A 187 -11.62 8.72 61.46
C ALA A 187 -12.31 7.88 60.36
N PRO A 188 -13.23 6.96 60.68
CA PRO A 188 -14.03 6.22 59.71
C PRO A 188 -14.77 7.16 58.76
N HIS A 189 -14.85 6.82 57.47
CA HIS A 189 -15.70 7.53 56.51
C HIS A 189 -17.19 7.39 56.87
N ASN A 190 -17.94 8.42 56.77
CA ASN A 190 -19.40 8.38 57.00
C ASN A 190 -20.15 7.99 55.72
N PHE A 191 -20.26 6.71 55.44
CA PHE A 191 -20.98 6.20 54.26
C PHE A 191 -22.52 6.26 54.41
N SER A 192 -23.07 6.47 55.60
CA SER A 192 -24.53 6.52 55.84
C SER A 192 -25.24 7.65 55.06
N SER A 193 -24.49 8.63 54.60
CA SER A 193 -25.03 9.72 53.74
C SER A 193 -25.40 9.24 52.31
N ILE A 194 -24.92 8.03 51.90
CA ILE A 194 -25.16 7.49 50.55
C ILE A 194 -26.34 6.52 50.63
N THR A 195 -27.55 7.01 50.39
CA THR A 195 -28.79 6.22 50.55
C THR A 195 -29.18 5.41 49.31
N ASN A 196 -28.78 5.81 48.10
CA ASN A 196 -29.19 5.16 46.85
C ASN A 196 -28.22 4.04 46.41
N HIS A 197 -27.60 3.33 47.36
CA HIS A 197 -26.71 2.20 47.08
C HIS A 197 -27.51 0.96 46.67
N ASN A 198 -26.85 0.00 46.00
CA ASN A 198 -27.41 -1.26 45.50
C ASN A 198 -28.46 -1.12 44.39
N VAL A 199 -28.69 0.08 43.87
CA VAL A 199 -29.60 0.34 42.76
C VAL A 199 -28.79 0.53 41.47
N TYR A 200 -28.95 -0.40 40.53
CA TYR A 200 -28.17 -0.40 39.26
C TYR A 200 -28.33 0.91 38.45
N LYS A 201 -29.53 1.50 38.48
CA LYS A 201 -29.82 2.76 37.77
C LYS A 201 -28.98 3.92 38.32
N ASP A 202 -28.75 3.93 39.64
CA ASP A 202 -28.07 5.03 40.34
C ASP A 202 -26.55 4.78 40.51
N ARG A 203 -26.05 3.64 40.04
CA ARG A 203 -24.66 3.21 40.23
C ARG A 203 -23.59 4.25 39.90
N ARG A 204 -23.82 5.09 38.88
CA ARG A 204 -22.86 6.15 38.49
C ARG A 204 -22.83 7.28 39.53
N GLN A 205 -23.98 7.64 40.04
CA GLN A 205 -24.07 8.67 41.09
C GLN A 205 -23.49 8.14 42.40
N THR A 206 -23.87 6.93 42.80
CA THR A 206 -23.31 6.25 43.99
C THR A 206 -21.78 6.20 43.95
N ILE A 207 -21.18 5.79 42.81
CA ILE A 207 -19.72 5.77 42.66
C ILE A 207 -19.12 7.17 42.80
N LYS A 208 -19.79 8.21 42.27
CA LYS A 208 -19.34 9.61 42.40
C LYS A 208 -19.37 10.06 43.86
N ASP A 209 -20.45 9.77 44.57
CA ASP A 209 -20.63 10.16 45.96
C ASP A 209 -19.62 9.42 46.87
N VAL A 210 -19.41 8.12 46.65
CA VAL A 210 -18.35 7.36 47.35
C VAL A 210 -16.98 7.95 47.09
N LYS A 211 -16.64 8.29 45.85
CA LYS A 211 -15.36 8.93 45.52
C LYS A 211 -15.16 10.24 46.27
N ASN A 212 -16.17 11.10 46.30
CA ASN A 212 -16.10 12.36 47.00
C ASN A 212 -15.81 12.16 48.50
N LEU A 213 -16.37 11.10 49.11
CA LEU A 213 -16.08 10.76 50.51
C LEU A 213 -14.65 10.20 50.67
N LEU A 214 -14.19 9.39 49.73
CA LEU A 214 -12.86 8.82 49.75
C LEU A 214 -11.73 9.82 49.46
N ASP A 215 -12.05 10.96 48.81
CA ASP A 215 -11.09 12.04 48.55
C ASP A 215 -10.61 12.72 49.87
N GLY A 216 -11.31 12.52 50.99
CA GLY A 216 -10.90 12.95 52.36
C GLY A 216 -9.91 11.99 53.04
N GLY A 217 -9.44 10.95 52.37
CA GLY A 217 -8.53 9.95 52.93
C GLY A 217 -7.57 9.35 51.90
N SER A 218 -6.59 8.61 52.38
CA SER A 218 -5.52 8.07 51.56
C SER A 218 -5.59 6.55 51.44
N TYR A 219 -5.14 6.00 50.31
CA TYR A 219 -4.97 4.56 50.11
C TYR A 219 -3.66 4.08 50.78
N ASN A 220 -3.70 3.91 52.11
CA ASN A 220 -2.55 3.60 52.94
C ASN A 220 -2.67 2.23 53.66
N THR A 221 -3.88 1.68 53.74
CA THR A 221 -4.13 0.39 54.42
C THR A 221 -3.93 -0.76 53.42
N GLU A 222 -3.11 -1.77 53.76
CA GLU A 222 -2.97 -2.96 52.93
C GLU A 222 -4.28 -3.74 52.87
N ALA A 223 -4.65 -4.26 51.71
CA ALA A 223 -5.79 -5.15 51.58
C ALA A 223 -5.56 -6.41 52.37
N GLU A 224 -6.57 -6.84 53.16
CA GLU A 224 -6.50 -7.96 54.10
C GLU A 224 -6.19 -9.28 53.41
N ASN A 225 -5.18 -9.95 53.93
CA ASN A 225 -4.70 -11.22 53.43
C ASN A 225 -5.02 -12.40 54.41
N GLU A 226 -5.55 -12.08 55.58
CA GLU A 226 -5.97 -13.03 56.64
C GLU A 226 -4.91 -14.08 57.04
N GLY A 227 -3.69 -13.62 57.26
CA GLY A 227 -2.64 -14.48 57.79
C GLY A 227 -2.13 -15.58 56.84
N ASN A 228 -2.65 -15.66 55.60
CA ASN A 228 -2.14 -16.59 54.60
C ASN A 228 -0.73 -16.20 54.17
N ALA A 229 0.20 -17.18 54.33
CA ALA A 229 1.55 -17.00 53.83
C ALA A 229 1.54 -16.81 52.31
N ARG A 230 2.01 -15.65 51.83
CA ARG A 230 2.15 -15.35 50.42
C ARG A 230 3.60 -15.12 50.10
N SER A 231 4.05 -15.65 48.96
CA SER A 231 5.38 -15.35 48.44
C SER A 231 5.50 -13.85 48.21
N LYS A 232 6.54 -13.23 48.73
CA LYS A 232 6.80 -11.80 48.57
C LYS A 232 8.10 -11.59 47.80
N LEU A 233 8.09 -10.59 46.94
CA LEU A 233 9.27 -10.06 46.24
C LEU A 233 9.29 -8.54 46.45
N PHE A 234 10.40 -8.03 46.97
CA PHE A 234 10.53 -6.60 47.35
C PHE A 234 9.42 -6.09 48.27
N GLY A 235 8.99 -6.94 49.22
CA GLY A 235 7.92 -6.63 50.18
C GLY A 235 6.49 -6.71 49.64
N LYS A 236 6.30 -6.97 48.34
CA LYS A 236 5.01 -7.06 47.66
C LYS A 236 4.64 -8.51 47.34
N THR A 237 3.38 -8.80 47.14
CA THR A 237 2.89 -10.16 46.81
C THR A 237 3.34 -10.59 45.42
N LEU A 238 4.00 -11.74 45.33
CA LEU A 238 4.42 -12.39 44.08
C LEU A 238 3.47 -13.54 43.74
N ARG A 239 2.96 -13.54 42.48
CA ARG A 239 2.15 -14.65 41.95
C ARG A 239 2.65 -15.06 40.57
N PHE A 240 2.48 -16.33 40.25
CA PHE A 240 2.67 -16.84 38.91
C PHE A 240 1.55 -16.32 38.02
N SER A 241 1.92 -15.85 36.81
CA SER A 241 0.97 -15.29 35.85
C SER A 241 0.93 -16.09 34.55
N ARG A 242 -0.26 -16.13 33.95
CA ARG A 242 -0.54 -16.70 32.62
C ARG A 242 -1.20 -15.63 31.80
N THR A 243 -0.64 -15.37 30.66
CA THR A 243 -1.10 -14.28 29.76
C THR A 243 -1.53 -14.84 28.43
N VAL A 244 -2.66 -14.35 27.92
CA VAL A 244 -3.12 -14.56 26.54
C VAL A 244 -3.53 -13.21 25.96
N GLY A 245 -3.38 -13.06 24.66
CA GLY A 245 -3.76 -11.81 24.00
C GLY A 245 -3.68 -11.89 22.49
N ALA A 246 -4.09 -10.81 21.88
CA ALA A 246 -4.02 -10.63 20.44
C ALA A 246 -3.68 -9.17 20.11
N GLY A 247 -3.11 -8.96 18.93
CA GLY A 247 -2.77 -7.63 18.49
C GLY A 247 -2.68 -7.52 16.99
N VAL A 248 -2.66 -6.28 16.56
CA VAL A 248 -2.42 -5.89 15.18
C VAL A 248 -1.24 -4.93 15.14
N ALA A 249 -0.37 -5.10 14.15
CA ALA A 249 0.76 -4.22 13.95
C ALA A 249 0.79 -3.70 12.51
N ILE A 250 1.13 -2.42 12.36
CA ILE A 250 1.26 -1.73 11.08
C ILE A 250 2.70 -1.30 10.92
N LYS A 251 3.31 -1.63 9.80
CA LYS A 251 4.67 -1.24 9.46
C LYS A 251 4.67 0.21 9.00
N LEU A 252 5.35 1.08 9.74
CA LEU A 252 5.54 2.49 9.37
C LEU A 252 6.80 2.67 8.51
N SER A 253 7.84 1.90 8.82
CA SER A 253 9.08 1.84 8.04
C SER A 253 9.80 0.52 8.30
N ASP A 254 10.96 0.29 7.67
CA ASP A 254 11.78 -0.89 7.95
C ASP A 254 12.28 -0.98 9.40
N LYS A 255 12.34 0.17 10.09
CA LYS A 255 12.81 0.25 11.46
C LYS A 255 11.70 0.42 12.48
N LEU A 256 10.52 0.92 12.08
CA LEU A 256 9.44 1.32 12.98
C LEU A 256 8.14 0.62 12.62
N ASN A 257 7.44 0.14 13.63
CA ASN A 257 6.06 -0.33 13.50
C ASN A 257 5.23 0.11 14.71
N LEU A 258 3.93 0.27 14.49
CA LEU A 258 2.93 0.61 15.50
C LEU A 258 2.07 -0.61 15.75
N ALA A 259 1.84 -0.95 17.01
CA ALA A 259 1.01 -2.10 17.39
C ALA A 259 -0.11 -1.69 18.35
N LEU A 260 -1.30 -2.17 18.10
CA LEU A 260 -2.41 -2.17 19.06
C LEU A 260 -2.58 -3.59 19.59
N GLU A 261 -2.52 -3.76 20.90
CA GLU A 261 -2.55 -5.07 21.55
C GLU A 261 -3.47 -5.05 22.74
N ASP A 262 -4.30 -6.09 22.87
CA ASP A 262 -5.10 -6.37 24.04
C ASP A 262 -4.67 -7.70 24.63
N ARG A 263 -4.41 -7.70 25.95
CA ARG A 263 -4.01 -8.90 26.68
C ARG A 263 -4.73 -9.03 28.01
N VAL A 264 -5.03 -10.26 28.37
CA VAL A 264 -5.60 -10.65 29.65
C VAL A 264 -4.61 -11.53 30.38
N THR A 265 -4.41 -11.26 31.66
CA THR A 265 -3.49 -12.01 32.52
C THR A 265 -4.23 -12.55 33.76
N MET A 266 -4.04 -13.82 34.00
CA MET A 266 -4.60 -14.55 35.13
C MET A 266 -3.49 -14.87 36.12
N ILE A 267 -3.68 -14.53 37.40
CA ILE A 267 -2.66 -14.72 38.45
C ILE A 267 -3.05 -15.75 39.52
N GLY A 268 -4.27 -16.29 39.50
CA GLY A 268 -4.75 -17.26 40.48
C GLY A 268 -4.80 -16.69 41.89
N ASP A 269 -5.14 -15.45 42.04
CA ASP A 269 -5.32 -14.75 43.31
C ASP A 269 -6.56 -13.83 43.24
N ASP A 270 -7.14 -13.60 44.40
CA ASP A 270 -8.42 -12.92 44.59
C ASP A 270 -8.25 -11.71 45.55
N LEU A 271 -7.19 -10.93 45.33
CA LEU A 271 -6.88 -9.79 46.17
C LEU A 271 -6.36 -8.58 45.34
N LEU A 272 -6.37 -8.65 44.02
CA LEU A 272 -5.97 -7.54 43.18
C LEU A 272 -6.93 -6.35 43.30
N ASP A 273 -8.22 -6.63 43.49
CA ASP A 273 -9.27 -5.63 43.69
C ASP A 273 -9.55 -5.34 45.17
N GLY A 274 -8.74 -5.91 46.08
CA GLY A 274 -8.83 -5.69 47.50
C GLY A 274 -9.92 -6.48 48.23
N VAL A 275 -10.63 -7.37 47.54
CA VAL A 275 -11.77 -8.15 48.09
C VAL A 275 -11.53 -9.64 47.93
N ARG A 276 -11.77 -10.42 48.99
CA ARG A 276 -11.73 -11.91 48.98
C ARG A 276 -13.00 -12.52 49.51
N TRP A 277 -13.87 -11.74 50.14
CA TRP A 277 -15.01 -12.25 50.86
C TRP A 277 -16.31 -11.84 50.20
N GLN A 278 -17.24 -12.81 50.17
CA GLN A 278 -18.59 -12.52 49.70
C GLN A 278 -19.32 -11.57 50.65
N ASN A 279 -20.19 -10.75 50.14
CA ASN A 279 -21.11 -9.91 50.94
C ASN A 279 -22.32 -10.76 51.43
N THR A 280 -22.04 -11.91 52.04
CA THR A 280 -23.04 -12.87 52.52
C THR A 280 -22.66 -13.37 53.91
N GLY A 281 -23.65 -13.79 54.66
CA GLY A 281 -23.45 -14.32 56.02
C GLY A 281 -23.45 -13.24 57.09
N THR A 282 -23.54 -13.68 58.34
CA THR A 282 -23.36 -12.84 59.53
C THR A 282 -21.97 -13.12 60.10
N PRO A 283 -21.41 -12.27 60.94
CA PRO A 283 -20.15 -12.55 61.63
C PRO A 283 -20.15 -13.91 62.38
N ALA A 284 -21.32 -14.39 62.78
CA ALA A 284 -21.47 -15.69 63.45
C ALA A 284 -21.39 -16.91 62.51
N THR A 285 -21.58 -16.75 61.20
CA THR A 285 -21.58 -17.86 60.22
C THR A 285 -20.24 -18.00 59.47
N GLY A 286 -19.26 -17.17 59.78
CA GLY A 286 -17.98 -17.12 59.11
C GLY A 286 -17.97 -16.38 57.76
N ARG A 287 -16.79 -16.07 57.28
CA ARG A 287 -16.57 -15.43 55.98
C ARG A 287 -16.52 -16.48 54.89
N VAL A 288 -17.11 -16.18 53.73
CA VAL A 288 -17.10 -17.06 52.55
C VAL A 288 -16.26 -16.42 51.48
N LEU A 289 -15.33 -17.18 50.91
CA LEU A 289 -14.49 -16.68 49.78
C LEU A 289 -15.32 -16.41 48.56
N THR A 290 -14.92 -15.43 47.77
CA THR A 290 -15.46 -15.21 46.44
C THR A 290 -15.13 -16.35 45.49
N PRO A 291 -15.99 -16.68 44.51
CA PRO A 291 -15.85 -17.90 43.70
C PRO A 291 -14.83 -17.79 42.57
N SER A 292 -14.35 -16.59 42.25
CA SER A 292 -13.49 -16.34 41.08
C SER A 292 -12.24 -15.57 41.46
N TYR A 293 -11.13 -15.92 40.80
CA TYR A 293 -9.89 -15.17 40.91
C TYR A 293 -9.94 -13.90 40.07
N ASP A 294 -9.23 -12.89 40.52
CA ASP A 294 -9.03 -11.66 39.79
C ASP A 294 -8.14 -11.87 38.58
N ILE A 295 -8.49 -11.15 37.53
CA ILE A 295 -7.68 -11.05 36.30
C ILE A 295 -7.43 -9.58 35.96
N TYR A 296 -6.40 -9.30 35.19
CA TYR A 296 -6.23 -7.93 34.67
C TYR A 296 -6.09 -7.92 33.17
N ASN A 297 -6.58 -6.83 32.60
CA ASN A 297 -6.54 -6.53 31.18
C ASN A 297 -5.62 -5.34 30.93
N TYR A 298 -4.83 -5.41 29.86
CA TYR A 298 -3.98 -4.33 29.39
C TYR A 298 -4.18 -4.11 27.89
N LEU A 299 -4.96 -3.08 27.55
CA LEU A 299 -5.12 -2.59 26.19
C LEU A 299 -4.08 -1.52 25.94
N SER A 300 -3.19 -1.73 24.98
CA SER A 300 -2.02 -0.87 24.77
C SER A 300 -1.76 -0.54 23.31
N LEU A 301 -1.23 0.67 23.10
CA LEU A 301 -0.62 1.12 21.86
C LEU A 301 0.90 1.08 22.04
N GLY A 302 1.59 0.38 21.15
CA GLY A 302 3.04 0.17 21.21
C GLY A 302 3.76 0.75 20.00
N LEU A 303 4.85 1.45 20.24
CA LEU A 303 5.82 1.84 19.21
C LEU A 303 7.00 0.90 19.29
N ASN A 304 7.26 0.17 18.22
CA ASN A 304 8.29 -0.86 18.16
C ASN A 304 9.41 -0.47 17.18
N ILE A 305 10.65 -0.72 17.58
CA ILE A 305 11.87 -0.37 16.85
C ILE A 305 12.63 -1.65 16.53
N ASN A 306 12.96 -1.86 15.26
CA ASN A 306 13.80 -2.96 14.81
C ASN A 306 15.28 -2.58 14.97
N ILE A 307 16.03 -3.35 15.75
CA ILE A 307 17.44 -3.10 16.09
C ILE A 307 18.32 -4.15 15.43
N GLY A 308 19.29 -3.68 14.63
CA GLY A 308 20.28 -4.51 13.94
C GLY A 308 20.87 -3.82 12.72
N SER A 309 22.00 -4.34 12.25
CA SER A 309 22.66 -3.84 11.05
C SER A 309 21.93 -4.33 9.79
N LYS A 310 21.54 -3.43 8.90
CA LYS A 310 20.90 -3.76 7.62
C LYS A 310 21.81 -4.57 6.68
N THR A 311 23.13 -4.44 6.83
CA THR A 311 24.11 -5.19 6.02
C THR A 311 24.33 -6.63 6.47
N LYS A 312 23.97 -6.97 7.71
CA LYS A 312 24.21 -8.29 8.31
C LYS A 312 22.93 -9.04 8.71
N SER A 313 21.79 -8.37 8.69
CA SER A 313 20.51 -8.92 9.14
C SER A 313 19.34 -8.27 8.42
N VAL A 314 18.37 -9.07 8.09
CA VAL A 314 17.08 -8.65 7.54
C VAL A 314 16.15 -8.15 8.65
N GLN A 315 15.03 -7.54 8.29
CA GLN A 315 13.95 -7.22 9.22
C GLN A 315 13.51 -8.47 10.01
N PRO A 316 12.79 -8.32 11.13
CA PRO A 316 12.18 -9.46 11.81
C PRO A 316 11.40 -10.34 10.85
N LEU A 317 11.57 -11.67 10.93
CA LEU A 317 11.07 -12.60 9.92
C LEU A 317 9.54 -12.59 9.76
N TRP A 318 8.78 -12.16 10.76
CA TRP A 318 7.31 -12.02 10.62
C TRP A 318 6.87 -10.87 9.68
N TRP A 319 7.79 -9.97 9.30
CA TRP A 319 7.57 -8.96 8.26
C TRP A 319 7.94 -9.45 6.86
N LEU A 320 8.51 -10.63 6.72
CA LEU A 320 8.96 -11.20 5.46
C LEU A 320 8.03 -12.31 5.00
N ASN A 321 7.87 -12.44 3.68
CA ASN A 321 7.22 -13.60 3.11
C ASN A 321 8.27 -14.70 2.86
N PRO A 322 8.15 -15.89 3.45
CA PRO A 322 9.10 -16.98 3.24
C PRO A 322 9.15 -17.50 1.80
N LEU A 323 8.16 -17.16 0.96
CA LEU A 323 8.09 -17.52 -0.46
C LEU A 323 8.57 -16.41 -1.40
N ASP A 324 9.11 -15.30 -0.89
CA ASP A 324 9.61 -14.19 -1.72
C ASP A 324 10.60 -14.68 -2.79
N TYR A 325 11.47 -15.66 -2.46
CA TYR A 325 12.40 -16.24 -3.43
C TYR A 325 11.68 -16.92 -4.60
N ALA A 326 10.61 -17.68 -4.34
CA ALA A 326 9.85 -18.37 -5.37
C ALA A 326 9.09 -17.39 -6.26
N TYR A 327 8.48 -16.35 -5.66
CA TYR A 327 7.83 -15.29 -6.43
C TYR A 327 8.82 -14.46 -7.24
N SER A 328 10.03 -14.23 -6.72
CA SER A 328 11.10 -13.54 -7.44
C SER A 328 11.52 -14.34 -8.67
N GLU A 329 11.73 -15.65 -8.54
CA GLU A 329 12.09 -16.53 -9.67
C GLU A 329 10.94 -16.65 -10.70
N LEU A 330 9.70 -16.82 -10.24
CA LEU A 330 8.52 -16.88 -11.12
C LEU A 330 8.27 -15.56 -11.88
N ASN A 331 8.60 -14.43 -11.30
CA ASN A 331 8.45 -13.11 -11.92
C ASN A 331 9.73 -12.65 -12.66
N SER A 332 10.82 -13.38 -12.56
CA SER A 332 12.09 -13.06 -13.22
C SER A 332 11.94 -12.77 -14.73
N PRO A 333 11.13 -13.52 -15.50
CA PRO A 333 10.90 -13.22 -16.92
C PRO A 333 10.25 -11.84 -17.15
N LYS A 334 9.40 -11.35 -16.24
CA LYS A 334 8.77 -10.02 -16.35
C LYS A 334 9.75 -8.87 -16.10
N HIS A 335 10.83 -9.14 -15.40
CA HIS A 335 11.88 -8.16 -15.06
C HIS A 335 13.14 -8.36 -15.88
N MET A 336 13.19 -9.42 -16.71
CA MET A 336 14.31 -9.69 -17.58
C MET A 336 14.31 -8.65 -18.70
N LYS A 337 15.25 -7.72 -18.66
CA LYS A 337 15.60 -6.90 -19.82
C LYS A 337 16.43 -7.80 -20.72
N ILE A 338 15.77 -8.39 -21.70
CA ILE A 338 16.48 -9.09 -22.78
C ILE A 338 17.32 -8.02 -23.47
N PRO A 339 18.65 -8.14 -23.53
CA PRO A 339 19.46 -7.23 -24.31
C PRO A 339 18.92 -7.26 -25.74
N LYS A 340 18.68 -6.10 -26.33
CA LYS A 340 18.33 -6.04 -27.75
C LYS A 340 19.49 -6.69 -28.51
N PRO A 341 19.25 -7.68 -29.36
CA PRO A 341 20.31 -8.20 -30.20
C PRO A 341 20.84 -7.03 -31.03
N VAL A 342 22.09 -6.73 -30.86
CA VAL A 342 22.82 -5.81 -31.76
C VAL A 342 23.26 -6.71 -32.90
N LEU A 343 22.62 -6.53 -34.04
CA LEU A 343 23.00 -7.24 -35.28
C LEU A 343 24.08 -6.38 -35.94
N ASP A 344 25.08 -7.03 -36.49
CA ASP A 344 26.15 -6.37 -37.24
C ASP A 344 25.56 -5.79 -38.52
N ASP A 345 25.94 -4.54 -38.85
CA ASP A 345 25.58 -3.77 -40.02
C ASP A 345 26.88 -3.15 -40.53
N SER A 346 27.47 -3.83 -41.56
CA SER A 346 28.86 -3.59 -41.96
C SER A 346 29.06 -2.33 -42.80
N ASP A 347 28.04 -1.89 -43.54
CA ASP A 347 28.08 -0.68 -44.38
C ASP A 347 27.32 0.52 -43.78
N GLY A 348 26.55 0.24 -42.71
CA GLY A 348 25.86 1.31 -41.94
C GLY A 348 24.64 1.88 -42.65
N ASP A 349 24.00 1.12 -43.51
CA ASP A 349 22.79 1.54 -44.24
C ASP A 349 21.49 1.42 -43.39
N GLY A 350 21.57 0.75 -42.21
CA GLY A 350 20.48 0.54 -41.29
C GLY A 350 19.78 -0.80 -41.43
N VAL A 351 20.24 -1.68 -42.33
CA VAL A 351 19.79 -3.04 -42.50
C VAL A 351 20.91 -4.01 -42.06
N PRO A 352 20.65 -4.90 -41.08
CA PRO A 352 21.66 -5.82 -40.62
C PRO A 352 22.17 -6.78 -41.74
N ASP A 353 23.48 -7.12 -41.73
CA ASP A 353 24.16 -7.95 -42.71
C ASP A 353 23.40 -9.24 -43.08
N GLN A 354 22.70 -9.85 -42.16
CA GLN A 354 21.92 -11.07 -42.40
C GLN A 354 20.65 -10.88 -43.23
N PHE A 355 20.17 -9.66 -43.34
CA PHE A 355 18.96 -9.27 -44.09
C PHE A 355 19.29 -8.38 -45.29
N ASP A 356 20.53 -7.95 -45.39
CA ASP A 356 21.02 -7.07 -46.43
C ASP A 356 21.33 -7.83 -47.71
N MET A 357 20.71 -7.39 -48.81
CA MET A 357 20.93 -7.95 -50.15
C MET A 357 21.98 -7.19 -50.98
N GLU A 358 22.38 -5.98 -50.50
CA GLU A 358 23.43 -5.15 -51.13
C GLU A 358 24.51 -4.81 -50.09
N PRO A 359 25.42 -5.74 -49.72
CA PRO A 359 26.34 -5.62 -48.60
C PRO A 359 27.37 -4.49 -48.62
N ASN A 360 27.33 -3.62 -49.60
CA ASN A 360 28.24 -2.47 -49.74
C ASN A 360 27.50 -1.26 -50.28
N THR A 361 26.38 -0.93 -49.69
CA THR A 361 25.61 0.28 -50.01
C THR A 361 26.45 1.54 -49.75
N PRO A 362 26.56 2.48 -50.67
CA PRO A 362 27.32 3.71 -50.45
C PRO A 362 26.73 4.52 -49.29
N ALA A 363 27.62 5.07 -48.46
CA ALA A 363 27.20 5.86 -47.29
C ALA A 363 26.26 7.02 -47.67
N GLY A 364 25.05 7.02 -47.08
CA GLY A 364 24.00 8.02 -47.32
C GLY A 364 23.06 7.72 -48.48
N ALA A 365 23.22 6.58 -49.17
CA ALA A 365 22.23 6.10 -50.12
C ALA A 365 20.96 5.67 -49.39
N ALA A 366 19.80 6.00 -49.93
CA ALA A 366 18.52 5.56 -49.42
C ALA A 366 18.28 4.13 -49.86
N VAL A 367 18.01 3.20 -48.89
CA VAL A 367 17.77 1.78 -49.14
C VAL A 367 16.33 1.37 -48.86
N ASP A 368 15.95 0.20 -49.35
CA ASP A 368 14.71 -0.46 -48.99
C ASP A 368 14.87 -1.32 -47.70
N THR A 369 13.87 -2.11 -47.36
CA THR A 369 13.88 -2.97 -46.16
C THR A 369 14.85 -4.16 -46.27
N HIS A 370 15.49 -4.36 -47.40
CA HIS A 370 16.44 -5.42 -47.69
C HIS A 370 17.85 -4.87 -47.98
N GLY A 371 18.12 -3.61 -47.65
CA GLY A 371 19.42 -2.99 -47.89
C GLY A 371 19.70 -2.61 -49.34
N VAL A 372 18.78 -2.82 -50.26
CA VAL A 372 18.99 -2.53 -51.68
C VAL A 372 18.75 -1.03 -51.93
N SER A 373 19.71 -0.42 -52.61
CA SER A 373 19.64 1.00 -53.00
C SER A 373 18.37 1.32 -53.79
N ARG A 374 17.64 2.35 -53.37
CA ARG A 374 16.39 2.76 -54.03
C ARG A 374 16.65 3.24 -55.45
N ASP A 375 15.75 2.82 -56.33
CA ASP A 375 15.56 3.30 -57.68
C ASP A 375 14.09 3.78 -57.78
N THR A 376 13.88 5.10 -57.68
CA THR A 376 12.55 5.67 -57.47
C THR A 376 11.64 5.56 -58.71
N ASP A 377 12.19 5.55 -59.92
CA ASP A 377 11.41 5.48 -61.16
C ASP A 377 11.59 4.17 -61.94
N GLY A 378 12.50 3.27 -61.45
CA GLY A 378 12.71 1.96 -62.00
C GLY A 378 13.42 1.95 -63.33
N ASP A 379 14.27 2.96 -63.61
CA ASP A 379 15.03 3.10 -64.84
C ASP A 379 16.32 2.29 -64.85
N GLY A 380 16.72 1.71 -63.71
CA GLY A 380 17.90 0.88 -63.48
C GLY A 380 19.11 1.65 -62.99
N VAL A 381 18.99 2.93 -62.66
CA VAL A 381 20.03 3.73 -62.01
C VAL A 381 19.59 4.09 -60.60
N PRO A 382 20.33 3.70 -59.57
CA PRO A 382 19.94 4.02 -58.18
C PRO A 382 19.91 5.51 -57.88
N ASP A 383 18.96 5.96 -57.05
CA ASP A 383 18.72 7.37 -56.71
C ASP A 383 19.99 8.17 -56.34
N TYR A 384 21.00 7.49 -55.69
CA TYR A 384 22.24 8.16 -55.27
C TYR A 384 23.18 8.49 -56.46
N LYS A 385 22.98 7.82 -57.63
CA LYS A 385 23.72 8.08 -58.89
C LYS A 385 22.88 8.83 -59.90
N ASP A 386 21.58 8.81 -59.71
CA ASP A 386 20.63 9.32 -60.68
C ASP A 386 20.53 10.86 -60.64
N LYS A 387 20.78 11.47 -61.77
CA LYS A 387 20.67 12.93 -61.96
C LYS A 387 19.25 13.36 -62.31
N GLU A 388 18.39 12.45 -62.75
CA GLU A 388 17.00 12.68 -63.11
C GLU A 388 16.09 11.70 -62.35
N LEU A 389 15.95 11.86 -61.06
CA LEU A 389 15.23 10.98 -60.12
C LEU A 389 13.84 10.50 -60.58
N ILE A 390 13.28 11.08 -61.59
CA ILE A 390 12.00 10.70 -62.21
C ILE A 390 12.09 10.86 -63.71
N THR A 391 12.58 9.86 -64.39
CA THR A 391 12.66 9.83 -65.87
C THR A 391 11.33 9.33 -66.43
N PRO A 392 10.66 10.11 -67.30
CA PRO A 392 9.44 9.63 -67.97
C PRO A 392 9.72 8.38 -68.80
N THR A 393 8.84 7.37 -68.71
CA THR A 393 8.98 6.09 -69.41
C THR A 393 9.20 6.22 -70.92
N VAL A 394 8.71 7.32 -71.51
CA VAL A 394 8.89 7.64 -72.94
C VAL A 394 10.31 8.13 -73.28
N CYS A 395 11.09 8.51 -72.23
CA CYS A 395 12.46 8.96 -72.34
C CYS A 395 13.48 7.87 -72.12
N GLN A 396 13.05 6.67 -71.79
CA GLN A 396 13.90 5.49 -71.64
C GLN A 396 14.31 4.89 -72.99
N PRO A 397 15.48 4.25 -73.09
CA PRO A 397 16.46 3.96 -72.04
C PRO A 397 17.27 5.21 -71.63
N VAL A 398 17.70 5.21 -70.33
CA VAL A 398 18.51 6.29 -69.73
C VAL A 398 20.01 6.07 -70.00
N ASP A 399 20.80 7.10 -69.75
CA ASP A 399 22.27 6.97 -69.76
C ASP A 399 22.81 6.45 -68.39
N ALA A 400 24.13 6.38 -68.22
CA ALA A 400 24.76 5.91 -67.02
C ALA A 400 24.53 6.78 -65.77
N ASP A 401 24.04 7.96 -65.97
CA ASP A 401 23.71 8.96 -64.95
C ASP A 401 22.18 9.08 -64.69
N GLY A 402 21.35 8.18 -65.25
CA GLY A 402 19.90 8.17 -65.12
C GLY A 402 19.14 9.22 -65.97
N VAL A 403 19.84 9.89 -66.85
CA VAL A 403 19.21 10.92 -67.67
C VAL A 403 18.60 10.35 -68.95
N GLY A 404 17.28 10.54 -69.08
CA GLY A 404 16.53 10.03 -70.22
C GLY A 404 16.60 10.91 -71.45
N LYS A 405 16.62 10.30 -72.63
CA LYS A 405 16.56 11.02 -73.89
C LYS A 405 15.15 11.02 -74.45
N CYS A 406 14.41 12.07 -74.12
CA CYS A 406 13.03 12.18 -74.55
C CYS A 406 12.90 12.40 -76.09
N PRO A 407 11.91 11.77 -76.71
CA PRO A 407 11.69 11.89 -78.13
C PRO A 407 11.11 13.27 -78.58
N CYS A 408 10.78 14.14 -77.65
CA CYS A 408 10.22 15.46 -77.89
C CYS A 408 11.30 16.57 -77.77
N PRO A 409 11.55 17.40 -78.78
CA PRO A 409 12.61 18.41 -78.74
C PRO A 409 12.19 19.78 -78.18
N ASP A 410 11.00 19.98 -77.71
CA ASP A 410 10.53 21.31 -77.20
C ASP A 410 9.69 21.21 -75.88
N GLU A 411 9.62 22.35 -75.17
CA GLU A 411 9.02 22.59 -73.88
C GLU A 411 7.49 22.31 -73.86
N SER A 412 6.81 22.30 -75.01
CA SER A 412 5.36 22.07 -75.11
C SER A 412 4.93 20.63 -74.83
N CYS A 413 5.86 19.69 -74.89
CA CYS A 413 5.63 18.31 -74.55
C CYS A 413 5.44 18.11 -73.04
N PHE A 414 6.04 18.94 -72.18
CA PHE A 414 5.98 18.86 -70.74
C PHE A 414 4.69 19.39 -70.13
N GLU A 415 4.08 20.43 -70.74
CA GLU A 415 2.86 21.07 -70.21
C GLU A 415 1.66 20.08 -70.14
N GLY A 416 1.61 19.10 -71.04
CA GLY A 416 0.55 18.06 -71.03
C GLY A 416 0.66 17.04 -69.92
N TYR A 417 1.84 16.82 -69.34
CA TYR A 417 2.07 15.82 -68.31
C TYR A 417 1.92 16.38 -66.87
N VAL A 418 2.23 17.65 -66.67
CA VAL A 418 2.10 18.33 -65.37
C VAL A 418 0.65 18.63 -65.02
N ALA A 419 -0.23 18.83 -66.03
CA ALA A 419 -1.63 19.19 -65.84
C ALA A 419 -2.54 18.02 -65.34
N LYS A 420 -2.05 16.78 -65.17
CA LYS A 420 -2.86 15.62 -64.76
C LYS A 420 -2.66 15.12 -63.33
N ARG A 421 -1.77 15.73 -62.53
CA ARG A 421 -1.73 15.50 -61.09
C ARG A 421 -2.39 16.68 -60.37
N GLY A 422 -3.72 16.66 -60.37
CA GLY A 422 -4.53 17.54 -59.52
C GLY A 422 -4.33 17.17 -58.06
N GLY A 423 -3.53 17.92 -57.34
CA GLY A 423 -3.53 18.01 -55.90
C GLY A 423 -3.60 19.50 -55.55
N GLY A 424 -4.44 19.85 -54.59
CA GLY A 424 -4.69 21.24 -54.19
C GLY A 424 -3.45 22.09 -54.11
N ASP A 425 -3.59 23.30 -54.62
CA ASP A 425 -2.57 24.30 -54.98
C ASP A 425 -1.73 24.89 -53.81
N CYS A 426 -1.52 24.14 -52.71
CA CYS A 426 -0.81 24.69 -51.54
C CYS A 426 0.57 24.06 -51.24
N GLY A 427 0.99 23.07 -52.01
CA GLY A 427 2.36 22.50 -51.91
C GLY A 427 2.70 21.63 -50.71
N ILE A 428 1.71 21.23 -49.88
CA ILE A 428 1.95 20.42 -48.67
C ILE A 428 2.23 18.95 -48.98
N GLY A 429 1.90 18.48 -50.18
CA GLY A 429 2.03 17.09 -50.61
C GLY A 429 1.05 16.14 -49.91
N ASP A 430 1.24 14.85 -50.11
CA ASP A 430 0.43 13.80 -49.48
C ASP A 430 0.71 13.72 -47.99
N LEU A 431 -0.38 13.60 -47.21
CA LEU A 431 -0.32 13.49 -45.73
C LEU A 431 -0.64 12.08 -45.30
N PRO A 432 0.00 11.61 -44.23
CA PRO A 432 -0.20 10.24 -43.71
C PRO A 432 -1.55 10.09 -43.01
N SER A 433 -2.12 8.88 -43.05
CA SER A 433 -3.28 8.49 -42.22
C SER A 433 -2.86 8.09 -40.84
N ILE A 434 -3.68 8.36 -39.82
CA ILE A 434 -3.46 8.03 -38.42
C ILE A 434 -4.27 6.79 -38.05
N SER A 435 -3.59 5.72 -37.68
CA SER A 435 -4.24 4.46 -37.29
C SER A 435 -4.60 4.42 -35.79
N PHE A 436 -5.77 3.87 -35.48
CA PHE A 436 -6.27 3.64 -34.14
C PHE A 436 -6.56 2.17 -33.91
N ASN A 437 -6.36 1.70 -32.70
CA ASN A 437 -6.84 0.38 -32.32
C ASN A 437 -8.38 0.33 -32.30
N ALA A 438 -8.96 -0.86 -32.51
CA ALA A 438 -10.39 -1.04 -32.52
C ALA A 438 -11.04 -0.51 -31.23
N LYS A 439 -12.07 0.33 -31.38
CA LYS A 439 -12.83 0.96 -30.29
C LYS A 439 -12.02 1.94 -29.40
N VAL A 440 -10.83 2.34 -29.82
CA VAL A 440 -9.96 3.31 -29.12
C VAL A 440 -9.94 4.63 -29.90
N TYR A 441 -9.92 5.74 -29.19
CA TYR A 441 -9.78 7.09 -29.76
C TYR A 441 -8.56 7.86 -29.22
N LYS A 442 -7.78 7.24 -28.31
CA LYS A 442 -6.56 7.87 -27.78
C LYS A 442 -5.42 7.76 -28.81
N VAL A 443 -4.72 8.85 -29.03
CA VAL A 443 -3.54 8.89 -29.89
C VAL A 443 -2.41 8.09 -29.24
N SER A 444 -1.76 7.20 -30.00
CA SER A 444 -0.58 6.45 -29.57
C SER A 444 0.69 7.30 -29.71
N GLY A 445 1.79 6.90 -29.05
CA GLY A 445 3.07 7.59 -29.19
C GLY A 445 3.58 7.65 -30.63
N ASP A 446 3.37 6.58 -31.41
CA ASP A 446 3.73 6.54 -32.85
C ASP A 446 2.86 7.52 -33.64
N ALA A 447 1.57 7.58 -33.37
CA ALA A 447 0.66 8.53 -33.99
C ALA A 447 0.99 9.99 -33.61
N GLU A 448 1.46 10.24 -32.38
CA GLU A 448 1.94 11.57 -31.97
C GLU A 448 3.16 12.02 -32.78
N ALA A 449 4.10 11.10 -33.06
CA ALA A 449 5.27 11.42 -33.92
C ALA A 449 4.86 11.75 -35.37
N VAL A 450 3.90 11.01 -35.92
CA VAL A 450 3.36 11.28 -37.26
C VAL A 450 2.65 12.63 -37.29
N LEU A 451 1.83 12.96 -36.31
CA LEU A 451 1.14 14.24 -36.22
C LEU A 451 2.09 15.43 -36.02
N ALA A 452 3.21 15.23 -35.31
CA ALA A 452 4.25 16.25 -35.18
C ALA A 452 4.89 16.57 -36.55
N ASN A 453 5.10 15.55 -37.39
CA ASN A 453 5.61 15.71 -38.75
C ASN A 453 4.61 16.44 -39.64
N VAL A 454 3.32 16.11 -39.54
CA VAL A 454 2.24 16.84 -40.24
C VAL A 454 2.20 18.31 -39.82
N ALA A 455 2.35 18.57 -38.51
CA ALA A 455 2.38 19.94 -37.98
C ALA A 455 3.57 20.73 -38.52
N GLU A 456 4.75 20.11 -38.66
CA GLU A 456 5.92 20.76 -39.25
C GLU A 456 5.70 21.11 -40.71
N ARG A 457 5.13 20.21 -41.52
CA ARG A 457 4.74 20.51 -42.91
C ARG A 457 3.72 21.64 -42.98
N LEU A 458 2.76 21.70 -42.07
CA LEU A 458 1.81 22.82 -41.99
C LEU A 458 2.48 24.15 -41.64
N ARG A 459 3.50 24.16 -40.77
CA ARG A 459 4.28 25.39 -40.47
C ARG A 459 5.06 25.89 -41.67
N GLN A 460 5.65 24.96 -42.44
CA GLN A 460 6.38 25.30 -43.67
C GLN A 460 5.46 25.81 -44.78
N ASN A 461 4.18 25.41 -44.76
CA ASN A 461 3.19 25.81 -45.75
C ASN A 461 2.03 26.59 -45.09
N PRO A 462 2.19 27.87 -44.73
CA PRO A 462 1.25 28.63 -43.90
C PRO A 462 -0.13 28.83 -44.53
N ASN A 463 -0.23 28.82 -45.86
CA ASN A 463 -1.48 29.01 -46.60
C ASN A 463 -2.31 27.73 -46.79
N CYS A 464 -1.75 26.56 -46.44
CA CYS A 464 -2.43 25.30 -46.60
C CYS A 464 -3.46 25.03 -45.48
N LYS A 465 -4.62 24.54 -45.90
CA LYS A 465 -5.61 23.93 -45.02
C LYS A 465 -5.64 22.40 -45.23
N ILE A 466 -5.98 21.67 -44.22
CA ILE A 466 -6.13 20.21 -44.30
C ILE A 466 -7.52 19.77 -43.86
N VAL A 467 -8.00 18.72 -44.47
CA VAL A 467 -9.21 18.01 -44.07
C VAL A 467 -8.81 16.81 -43.20
N VAL A 468 -9.44 16.71 -42.05
CA VAL A 468 -9.25 15.60 -41.10
C VAL A 468 -10.52 14.77 -41.12
N THR A 469 -10.44 13.55 -41.67
CA THR A 469 -11.62 12.71 -41.95
C THR A 469 -11.54 11.38 -41.25
N SER A 470 -12.63 10.94 -40.60
CA SER A 470 -12.76 9.58 -40.07
C SER A 470 -14.05 8.92 -40.56
N TYR A 471 -13.97 7.59 -40.67
CA TYR A 471 -15.00 6.75 -41.27
C TYR A 471 -15.78 5.96 -40.21
N THR A 472 -16.97 5.49 -40.61
CA THR A 472 -17.78 4.60 -39.76
C THR A 472 -17.81 3.19 -40.35
N CYS A 473 -17.57 2.17 -39.50
CA CYS A 473 -17.66 0.75 -39.89
C CYS A 473 -19.12 0.32 -40.09
N GLU A 474 -20.02 0.87 -39.28
CA GLU A 474 -21.46 0.53 -39.26
C GLU A 474 -22.25 1.80 -38.98
N PRO A 475 -23.48 1.90 -39.48
CA PRO A 475 -24.35 3.07 -39.27
C PRO A 475 -24.97 3.05 -37.86
N SER A 476 -24.14 2.95 -36.82
CA SER A 476 -24.58 2.94 -35.42
C SER A 476 -24.20 4.26 -34.71
N LYS A 477 -24.99 4.65 -33.71
CA LYS A 477 -24.71 5.84 -32.88
C LYS A 477 -23.33 5.76 -32.21
N SER A 478 -22.93 4.56 -31.82
CA SER A 478 -21.62 4.32 -31.18
C SER A 478 -20.46 4.49 -32.18
N SER A 479 -20.62 4.05 -33.43
CA SER A 479 -19.62 4.20 -34.49
C SER A 479 -19.49 5.65 -34.90
N GLN A 480 -20.59 6.38 -35.03
CA GLN A 480 -20.58 7.82 -35.33
C GLN A 480 -19.88 8.60 -34.21
N GLN A 481 -20.16 8.30 -32.94
CA GLN A 481 -19.47 8.96 -31.82
C GLN A 481 -17.98 8.64 -31.82
N LEU A 482 -17.59 7.40 -32.07
CA LEU A 482 -16.17 7.00 -32.11
C LEU A 482 -15.41 7.69 -33.25
N SER A 483 -16.03 7.79 -34.45
CA SER A 483 -15.48 8.54 -35.58
C SER A 483 -15.28 10.00 -35.21
N TRP A 484 -16.27 10.63 -34.60
CA TRP A 484 -16.17 12.01 -34.09
C TRP A 484 -15.06 12.17 -33.06
N ASP A 485 -14.97 11.26 -32.05
CA ASP A 485 -13.97 11.31 -30.97
C ASP A 485 -12.54 11.23 -31.53
N ARG A 486 -12.30 10.43 -32.58
CA ARG A 486 -11.01 10.29 -33.25
C ARG A 486 -10.58 11.53 -33.99
N VAL A 487 -11.47 12.15 -34.78
CA VAL A 487 -11.18 13.44 -35.46
C VAL A 487 -10.92 14.50 -34.42
N ASN A 488 -11.76 14.60 -33.41
CA ASN A 488 -11.62 15.59 -32.35
C ASN A 488 -10.27 15.51 -31.61
N VAL A 489 -9.81 14.29 -31.31
CA VAL A 489 -8.53 14.11 -30.61
C VAL A 489 -7.32 14.44 -31.49
N VAL A 490 -7.39 14.16 -32.80
CA VAL A 490 -6.33 14.51 -33.75
C VAL A 490 -6.27 16.03 -33.93
N ILE A 491 -7.40 16.69 -34.09
CA ILE A 491 -7.46 18.16 -34.23
C ILE A 491 -6.96 18.84 -32.95
N ASN A 492 -7.43 18.39 -31.78
CA ASN A 492 -6.97 18.94 -30.49
C ASN A 492 -5.45 18.75 -30.29
N TYR A 493 -4.89 17.63 -30.71
CA TYR A 493 -3.45 17.42 -30.66
C TYR A 493 -2.69 18.43 -31.54
N LEU A 494 -3.15 18.63 -32.77
CA LEU A 494 -2.53 19.60 -33.68
C LEU A 494 -2.66 21.04 -33.17
N VAL A 495 -3.79 21.39 -32.55
CA VAL A 495 -4.03 22.77 -32.04
C VAL A 495 -3.31 22.95 -30.68
N GLU A 496 -3.58 22.10 -29.70
CA GLU A 496 -3.13 22.33 -28.33
C GLU A 496 -1.67 21.93 -28.08
N LYS A 497 -1.18 20.85 -28.74
CA LYS A 497 0.18 20.37 -28.57
C LYS A 497 1.15 20.90 -29.61
N GLN A 498 0.68 21.07 -30.84
CA GLN A 498 1.53 21.48 -31.95
C GLN A 498 1.36 22.96 -32.34
N GLY A 499 0.37 23.66 -31.79
CA GLY A 499 0.16 25.10 -32.00
C GLY A 499 -0.32 25.47 -33.42
N ILE A 500 -0.94 24.53 -34.14
CA ILE A 500 -1.52 24.82 -35.47
C ILE A 500 -2.84 25.59 -35.29
N SER A 501 -3.04 26.65 -36.06
CA SER A 501 -4.29 27.41 -36.01
C SER A 501 -5.48 26.56 -36.43
N SER A 502 -6.54 26.57 -35.61
CA SER A 502 -7.76 25.81 -35.86
C SER A 502 -8.44 26.11 -37.17
N ASP A 503 -8.29 27.34 -37.69
CA ASP A 503 -8.89 27.79 -38.96
C ASP A 503 -8.29 27.10 -40.21
N ARG A 504 -7.21 26.35 -39.99
CA ARG A 504 -6.54 25.56 -41.02
C ARG A 504 -6.98 24.10 -41.06
N LEU A 505 -7.86 23.67 -40.14
CA LEU A 505 -8.29 22.30 -39.97
C LEU A 505 -9.78 22.21 -40.26
N ILE A 506 -10.17 21.32 -41.17
CA ILE A 506 -11.58 21.05 -41.51
C ILE A 506 -11.98 19.72 -40.89
N PHE A 507 -13.03 19.74 -40.06
CA PHE A 507 -13.54 18.60 -39.32
C PHE A 507 -14.55 17.80 -40.13
N LYS A 508 -14.22 16.55 -40.54
CA LYS A 508 -15.16 15.62 -41.18
C LYS A 508 -15.20 14.29 -40.44
N TYR A 509 -16.37 13.80 -40.10
CA TYR A 509 -16.56 12.52 -39.41
C TYR A 509 -17.78 11.76 -39.94
N GLY A 510 -17.82 10.45 -39.70
CA GLY A 510 -18.98 9.64 -40.08
C GLY A 510 -19.06 9.31 -41.56
N GLU A 511 -18.00 9.55 -42.32
CA GLU A 511 -17.92 9.24 -43.74
C GLU A 511 -17.99 7.73 -43.99
N VAL A 512 -18.39 7.34 -45.20
CA VAL A 512 -18.54 5.93 -45.61
C VAL A 512 -17.52 5.62 -46.70
N GLY A 513 -16.91 4.43 -46.66
CA GLY A 513 -16.06 3.94 -47.75
C GLY A 513 -14.56 3.92 -47.45
N GLY A 514 -14.14 4.42 -46.30
CA GLY A 514 -12.74 4.34 -45.83
C GLY A 514 -12.55 3.30 -44.70
N ASP A 515 -11.29 3.14 -44.25
CA ASP A 515 -10.99 2.31 -43.08
C ASP A 515 -11.48 2.99 -41.80
N CYS A 516 -12.41 2.38 -41.13
CA CYS A 516 -13.02 2.92 -39.93
C CYS A 516 -12.07 2.97 -38.72
N ASN A 517 -10.87 2.40 -38.78
CA ASN A 517 -9.82 2.50 -37.77
C ASN A 517 -8.75 3.54 -38.09
N THR A 518 -8.94 4.34 -39.15
CA THR A 518 -8.02 5.41 -39.52
C THR A 518 -8.70 6.79 -39.44
N VAL A 519 -7.86 7.79 -39.29
CA VAL A 519 -8.17 9.20 -39.54
C VAL A 519 -7.27 9.65 -40.65
N ASP A 520 -7.85 9.99 -41.81
CA ASP A 520 -7.13 10.43 -42.98
C ASP A 520 -6.92 11.94 -42.95
N LEU A 521 -5.71 12.33 -43.31
CA LEU A 521 -5.30 13.73 -43.45
C LEU A 521 -5.01 14.00 -44.93
N ARG A 522 -5.64 15.03 -45.50
CA ARG A 522 -5.32 15.46 -46.86
C ARG A 522 -5.34 16.97 -47.01
N SER A 523 -4.65 17.45 -47.98
CA SER A 523 -4.77 18.87 -48.39
C SER A 523 -6.24 19.20 -48.70
N ALA A 524 -6.67 20.40 -48.34
CA ALA A 524 -8.01 20.87 -48.68
C ALA A 524 -7.99 21.39 -50.12
N ASP A 525 -8.97 20.93 -50.92
CA ASP A 525 -9.21 21.41 -52.27
C ASP A 525 -10.06 22.70 -52.27
N ALA A 526 -10.14 23.41 -53.42
CA ALA A 526 -10.87 24.68 -53.54
C ALA A 526 -12.37 24.59 -53.19
N GLY A 527 -12.94 23.38 -53.13
CA GLY A 527 -14.32 23.13 -52.74
C GLY A 527 -14.53 22.56 -51.33
N ASP A 528 -13.44 22.36 -50.57
CA ASP A 528 -13.52 21.87 -49.20
C ASP A 528 -13.80 23.01 -48.21
N GLU A 529 -15.06 23.19 -47.89
CA GLU A 529 -15.50 24.09 -46.83
C GLU A 529 -16.07 23.26 -45.67
N GLY A 530 -15.80 23.69 -44.45
CA GLY A 530 -16.33 23.05 -43.28
C GLY A 530 -15.85 23.70 -41.99
N PRO A 531 -16.58 23.46 -40.88
CA PRO A 531 -16.18 23.98 -39.59
C PRO A 531 -14.91 23.27 -39.07
N ASN A 532 -14.14 23.95 -38.25
CA ASN A 532 -13.01 23.39 -37.52
C ASN A 532 -13.43 22.70 -36.24
N THR A 533 -14.66 22.89 -35.81
CA THR A 533 -15.24 22.30 -34.60
C THR A 533 -16.70 21.89 -34.86
N VAL A 534 -17.07 20.69 -34.50
CA VAL A 534 -18.42 20.15 -34.67
C VAL A 534 -18.88 19.59 -33.30
N PRO A 535 -20.12 19.90 -32.85
CA PRO A 535 -20.67 19.32 -31.63
C PRO A 535 -20.71 17.79 -31.72
N ALA A 536 -20.43 17.11 -30.59
CA ALA A 536 -20.48 15.65 -30.53
C ALA A 536 -21.89 15.13 -30.85
N PRO A 537 -22.05 14.16 -31.78
CA PRO A 537 -23.37 13.70 -32.22
C PRO A 537 -24.12 12.94 -31.11
N HIS A 538 -23.41 12.24 -30.24
CA HIS A 538 -23.97 11.45 -29.16
C HIS A 538 -23.16 11.62 -27.85
N PRO A 539 -23.21 12.78 -27.19
CA PRO A 539 -22.32 13.10 -26.05
C PRO A 539 -22.48 12.17 -24.85
N ASN A 540 -23.66 11.55 -24.70
CA ASN A 540 -23.94 10.58 -23.61
C ASN A 540 -23.26 9.21 -23.82
N LEU A 541 -22.74 8.95 -25.04
CA LEU A 541 -22.01 7.72 -25.38
C LEU A 541 -20.49 7.90 -25.28
N ARG A 542 -20.02 9.09 -24.90
CA ARG A 542 -18.60 9.34 -24.66
C ARG A 542 -18.11 8.43 -23.54
N ARG A 543 -17.17 7.56 -23.85
CA ARG A 543 -16.46 6.77 -22.84
C ARG A 543 -15.51 7.71 -22.11
N ARG A 544 -15.57 7.73 -20.78
CA ARG A 544 -14.52 8.36 -19.96
C ARG A 544 -13.24 7.57 -20.19
N GLY A 545 -12.26 8.18 -20.85
CA GLY A 545 -10.94 7.63 -21.11
C GLY A 545 -10.08 7.56 -19.86
#